data_fddd52e9d0a76a5da4ec4d8abf0d061e
#
_entry.id   fddd52e9d0a76a5da4ec4d8abf0d061e
#
_cell.length_a   1.000
_cell.length_b   1.000
_cell.length_c   1.000
_cell.angle_alpha   90.00
_cell.angle_beta   90.00
_cell.angle_gamma   90.00
#
_symmetry.space_group_name_H-M   'P 1'
#
loop_
_entity.id
_entity.type
_entity.pdbx_description
1 polymer ?
#
loop_
_entity_poly.entity_id
_entity_poly.type
_entity_poly.pdbx_seq_one_letter_code
_entity_poly.pdbx_strand_id
1 'polypeptide(L)'
;MNSFKKNTLISSDDTSIHYETIGKGPGLIIVHGALSDIDEYTQLAIALSGSYEVHLMKRRDREGRQAAYSIEQECQDLLALQQITGAEFLFGHSFGGLVALETAVLSNPFERIVVYEPGVSIKGEWGWLSPYKAAITRRKYRKAFTVFVQGMGHSPLSRAPRWLAALILRIAIKGDDWQSKKTLLLSNLREHLEVKRLEGSYEKYAVISVPVLLAAGKESPGFIPDMINTLSKEISKSEVLFLPGLKHLSPQNNGAPEVLAKHVIEFLRTN
;
A
#
# COMPACT_ATOMS: atom_id res chain seq x y z
N MET A 1 -15.48 19.87 -13.56
CA MET A 1 -14.67 19.17 -12.55
C MET A 1 -14.92 17.67 -12.75
N ASN A 2 -13.87 16.87 -12.92
CA ASN A 2 -14.03 15.42 -12.97
C ASN A 2 -14.42 14.96 -11.57
N SER A 3 -15.59 14.34 -11.42
CA SER A 3 -16.03 13.75 -10.17
C SER A 3 -15.69 12.27 -10.13
N PHE A 4 -15.35 11.74 -8.95
CA PHE A 4 -15.19 10.31 -8.76
C PHE A 4 -16.50 9.57 -8.99
N LYS A 5 -16.46 8.53 -9.83
CA LYS A 5 -17.57 7.60 -10.03
C LYS A 5 -17.38 6.40 -9.13
N LYS A 6 -18.32 6.16 -8.23
CA LYS A 6 -18.32 5.00 -7.32
C LYS A 6 -18.83 3.76 -8.04
N ASN A 7 -18.11 2.67 -7.91
CA ASN A 7 -18.42 1.39 -8.52
C ASN A 7 -18.23 0.25 -7.50
N THR A 8 -18.80 -0.90 -7.82
CA THR A 8 -18.65 -2.12 -7.03
C THR A 8 -18.51 -3.31 -7.96
N LEU A 9 -17.63 -4.22 -7.64
CA LEU A 9 -17.52 -5.53 -8.27
C LEU A 9 -17.72 -6.63 -7.23
N ILE A 10 -17.99 -7.83 -7.68
CA ILE A 10 -18.05 -9.04 -6.85
C ILE A 10 -16.79 -9.86 -7.14
N SER A 11 -16.02 -10.14 -6.12
CA SER A 11 -14.81 -10.97 -6.19
C SER A 11 -15.16 -12.45 -6.29
N SER A 12 -14.16 -13.29 -6.55
CA SER A 12 -14.32 -14.74 -6.74
C SER A 12 -14.87 -15.49 -5.52
N ASP A 13 -14.83 -14.87 -4.34
CA ASP A 13 -15.34 -15.38 -3.07
C ASP A 13 -16.63 -14.67 -2.61
N ASP A 14 -17.38 -14.08 -3.55
CA ASP A 14 -18.60 -13.30 -3.32
C ASP A 14 -18.40 -12.03 -2.48
N THR A 15 -17.14 -11.62 -2.21
CA THR A 15 -16.86 -10.36 -1.52
C THR A 15 -17.13 -9.17 -2.43
N SER A 16 -17.89 -8.18 -1.94
CA SER A 16 -18.08 -6.90 -2.63
C SER A 16 -16.84 -6.03 -2.48
N ILE A 17 -16.21 -5.68 -3.59
CA ILE A 17 -15.07 -4.77 -3.66
C ILE A 17 -15.52 -3.45 -4.26
N HIS A 18 -15.33 -2.36 -3.52
CA HIS A 18 -15.65 -1.01 -3.98
C HIS A 18 -14.43 -0.38 -4.65
N TYR A 19 -14.67 0.43 -5.67
CA TYR A 19 -13.62 1.25 -6.28
C TYR A 19 -14.19 2.55 -6.81
N GLU A 20 -13.36 3.54 -6.93
CA GLU A 20 -13.73 4.84 -7.46
C GLU A 20 -12.91 5.14 -8.73
N THR A 21 -13.57 5.66 -9.76
CA THR A 21 -12.94 5.96 -11.06
C THR A 21 -12.94 7.44 -11.32
N ILE A 22 -11.83 7.99 -11.81
CA ILE A 22 -11.68 9.38 -12.27
C ILE A 22 -10.77 9.45 -13.50
N GLY A 23 -11.02 10.41 -14.37
CA GLY A 23 -10.20 10.65 -15.57
C GLY A 23 -10.69 9.88 -16.79
N LYS A 24 -9.84 9.84 -17.82
CA LYS A 24 -10.01 9.13 -19.08
C LYS A 24 -8.65 8.77 -19.66
N GLY A 25 -8.58 7.73 -20.47
CA GLY A 25 -7.35 7.28 -21.13
C GLY A 25 -7.05 5.83 -20.80
N PRO A 26 -5.78 5.39 -20.92
CA PRO A 26 -5.37 4.06 -20.49
C PRO A 26 -5.66 3.83 -19.01
N GLY A 27 -6.09 2.62 -18.64
CA GLY A 27 -6.50 2.30 -17.28
C GLY A 27 -5.32 2.15 -16.32
N LEU A 28 -5.41 2.76 -15.14
CA LEU A 28 -4.43 2.65 -14.06
C LEU A 28 -5.15 2.31 -12.74
N ILE A 29 -4.84 1.15 -12.15
CA ILE A 29 -5.33 0.81 -10.82
C ILE A 29 -4.36 1.33 -9.76
N ILE A 30 -4.89 1.95 -8.70
CA ILE A 30 -4.14 2.32 -7.48
C ILE A 30 -4.56 1.42 -6.32
N VAL A 31 -3.57 0.74 -5.71
CA VAL A 31 -3.74 -0.10 -4.52
C VAL A 31 -3.05 0.57 -3.33
N HIS A 32 -3.85 0.98 -2.35
CA HIS A 32 -3.39 1.73 -1.17
C HIS A 32 -2.67 0.87 -0.13
N GLY A 33 -1.92 1.52 0.78
CA GLY A 33 -1.16 0.87 1.84
C GLY A 33 -2.01 0.32 2.99
N ALA A 34 -1.32 -0.26 3.97
CA ALA A 34 -1.91 -0.69 5.25
C ALA A 34 -2.37 0.52 6.08
N LEU A 35 -3.33 0.29 6.98
CA LEU A 35 -3.88 1.32 7.88
C LEU A 35 -4.38 2.59 7.16
N SER A 36 -4.78 2.47 5.89
CA SER A 36 -5.31 3.54 5.04
C SER A 36 -6.51 3.07 4.23
N ASP A 37 -7.21 4.01 3.59
CA ASP A 37 -8.31 3.76 2.67
C ASP A 37 -8.16 4.66 1.43
N ILE A 38 -9.03 4.49 0.41
CA ILE A 38 -8.99 5.22 -0.86
C ILE A 38 -9.06 6.74 -0.68
N ASP A 39 -9.79 7.22 0.33
CA ASP A 39 -9.94 8.66 0.61
C ASP A 39 -8.58 9.36 0.83
N GLU A 40 -7.56 8.62 1.28
CA GLU A 40 -6.22 9.16 1.53
C GLU A 40 -5.37 9.27 0.23
N TYR A 41 -5.86 8.78 -0.92
CA TYR A 41 -5.15 8.76 -2.21
C TYR A 41 -5.84 9.57 -3.31
N THR A 42 -6.87 10.32 -2.97
CA THR A 42 -7.67 11.11 -3.94
C THR A 42 -6.82 12.15 -4.67
N GLN A 43 -5.85 12.80 -4.00
CA GLN A 43 -4.98 13.79 -4.65
C GLN A 43 -4.03 13.12 -5.65
N LEU A 44 -3.50 11.94 -5.35
CA LEU A 44 -2.69 11.16 -6.30
C LEU A 44 -3.53 10.77 -7.52
N ALA A 45 -4.75 10.28 -7.32
CA ALA A 45 -5.64 9.93 -8.41
C ALA A 45 -6.01 11.16 -9.28
N ILE A 46 -6.29 12.31 -8.67
CA ILE A 46 -6.54 13.57 -9.40
C ILE A 46 -5.32 13.97 -10.22
N ALA A 47 -4.11 13.91 -9.65
CA ALA A 47 -2.88 14.26 -10.36
C ALA A 47 -2.59 13.34 -11.56
N LEU A 48 -2.98 12.07 -11.49
CA LEU A 48 -2.81 11.08 -12.56
C LEU A 48 -3.96 11.14 -13.59
N SER A 49 -5.14 11.63 -13.21
CA SER A 49 -6.37 11.59 -14.03
C SER A 49 -6.33 12.44 -15.29
N GLY A 50 -5.35 13.35 -15.40
CA GLY A 50 -5.10 14.09 -16.63
C GLY A 50 -4.51 13.25 -17.77
N SER A 51 -4.00 12.04 -17.45
CA SER A 51 -3.34 11.15 -18.42
C SER A 51 -3.94 9.74 -18.46
N TYR A 52 -4.62 9.33 -17.40
CA TYR A 52 -5.11 7.96 -17.19
C TYR A 52 -6.57 7.95 -16.71
N GLU A 53 -7.28 6.87 -17.01
CA GLU A 53 -8.48 6.52 -16.28
C GLU A 53 -8.06 5.78 -15.00
N VAL A 54 -8.13 6.48 -13.88
CA VAL A 54 -7.60 6.00 -12.59
C VAL A 54 -8.69 5.30 -11.80
N HIS A 55 -8.43 4.07 -11.38
CA HIS A 55 -9.31 3.25 -10.54
C HIS A 55 -8.69 3.11 -9.14
N LEU A 56 -9.24 3.81 -8.15
CA LEU A 56 -8.87 3.68 -6.74
C LEU A 56 -9.54 2.44 -6.15
N MET A 57 -8.79 1.38 -5.92
CA MET A 57 -9.30 0.14 -5.34
C MET A 57 -9.40 0.25 -3.82
N LYS A 58 -10.62 0.12 -3.28
CA LYS A 58 -10.82 -0.07 -1.84
C LYS A 58 -10.54 -1.52 -1.51
N ARG A 59 -9.39 -1.77 -0.88
CA ARG A 59 -8.97 -3.12 -0.51
C ARG A 59 -9.96 -3.76 0.47
N ARG A 60 -10.07 -5.09 0.45
CA ARG A 60 -10.97 -5.85 1.34
C ARG A 60 -10.71 -5.56 2.83
N ASP A 61 -11.65 -5.97 3.68
CA ASP A 61 -11.59 -5.88 5.16
C ASP A 61 -11.41 -4.45 5.73
N ARG A 62 -11.72 -3.39 4.93
CA ARG A 62 -11.67 -2.02 5.46
C ARG A 62 -12.73 -1.76 6.54
N GLU A 63 -13.73 -2.60 6.65
CA GLU A 63 -14.76 -2.54 7.68
C GLU A 63 -14.51 -3.53 8.84
N GLY A 64 -13.43 -4.34 8.78
CA GLY A 64 -13.05 -5.28 9.83
C GLY A 64 -14.00 -6.46 10.05
N ARG A 65 -14.79 -6.81 9.04
CA ARG A 65 -15.88 -7.80 9.17
C ARG A 65 -15.52 -9.21 8.69
N GLN A 66 -14.42 -9.39 7.97
CA GLN A 66 -14.08 -10.69 7.40
C GLN A 66 -13.48 -11.64 8.43
N ALA A 67 -13.96 -12.89 8.42
CA ALA A 67 -13.46 -13.95 9.30
C ALA A 67 -12.11 -14.51 8.81
N ALA A 68 -11.94 -14.68 7.50
CA ALA A 68 -10.71 -15.13 6.86
C ALA A 68 -10.11 -14.00 6.02
N TYR A 69 -8.77 -13.94 6.00
CA TYR A 69 -8.01 -12.96 5.24
C TYR A 69 -6.67 -13.55 4.80
N SER A 70 -6.34 -13.40 3.55
CA SER A 70 -5.02 -13.72 3.01
C SER A 70 -4.65 -12.74 1.89
N ILE A 71 -3.36 -12.67 1.57
CA ILE A 71 -2.88 -11.83 0.47
C ILE A 71 -3.33 -12.39 -0.89
N GLU A 72 -3.49 -13.71 -0.99
CA GLU A 72 -3.99 -14.37 -2.19
C GLU A 72 -5.41 -13.89 -2.55
N GLN A 73 -6.27 -13.66 -1.54
CA GLN A 73 -7.60 -13.07 -1.75
C GLN A 73 -7.50 -11.62 -2.24
N GLU A 74 -6.56 -10.82 -1.73
CA GLU A 74 -6.31 -9.46 -2.23
C GLU A 74 -5.83 -9.47 -3.69
N CYS A 75 -5.01 -10.45 -4.06
CA CYS A 75 -4.58 -10.63 -5.45
C CYS A 75 -5.76 -10.98 -6.38
N GLN A 76 -6.67 -11.85 -5.93
CA GLN A 76 -7.88 -12.18 -6.71
C GLN A 76 -8.80 -10.96 -6.88
N ASP A 77 -8.95 -10.12 -5.85
CA ASP A 77 -9.72 -8.87 -5.95
C ASP A 77 -9.11 -7.92 -6.99
N LEU A 78 -7.79 -7.78 -6.98
CA LEU A 78 -7.07 -6.93 -7.93
C LEU A 78 -7.20 -7.46 -9.37
N LEU A 79 -7.10 -8.77 -9.57
CA LEU A 79 -7.32 -9.40 -10.88
C LEU A 79 -8.76 -9.23 -11.36
N ALA A 80 -9.74 -9.37 -10.47
CA ALA A 80 -11.15 -9.14 -10.81
C ALA A 80 -11.40 -7.67 -11.21
N LEU A 81 -10.80 -6.72 -10.52
CA LEU A 81 -10.87 -5.30 -10.88
C LEU A 81 -10.21 -5.04 -12.23
N GLN A 82 -9.03 -5.60 -12.47
CA GLN A 82 -8.33 -5.47 -13.74
C GLN A 82 -9.17 -6.04 -14.90
N GLN A 83 -9.77 -7.21 -14.70
CA GLN A 83 -10.62 -7.84 -15.73
C GLN A 83 -11.82 -6.97 -16.11
N ILE A 84 -12.45 -6.30 -15.15
CA ILE A 84 -13.64 -5.46 -15.38
C ILE A 84 -13.26 -4.13 -16.02
N THR A 85 -12.12 -3.53 -15.61
CA THR A 85 -11.71 -2.21 -16.08
C THR A 85 -10.83 -2.24 -17.32
N GLY A 86 -10.19 -3.38 -17.61
CA GLY A 86 -9.18 -3.49 -18.66
C GLY A 86 -7.92 -2.69 -18.37
N ALA A 87 -7.66 -2.34 -17.11
CA ALA A 87 -6.53 -1.49 -16.75
C ALA A 87 -5.19 -2.11 -17.15
N GLU A 88 -4.38 -1.33 -17.86
CA GLU A 88 -3.07 -1.72 -18.39
C GLU A 88 -1.97 -1.51 -17.36
N PHE A 89 -2.16 -0.58 -16.42
CA PHE A 89 -1.14 -0.14 -15.47
C PHE A 89 -1.57 -0.35 -14.02
N LEU A 90 -0.55 -0.56 -13.18
CA LEU A 90 -0.75 -0.79 -11.75
C LEU A 90 0.19 0.10 -10.91
N PHE A 91 -0.35 0.78 -9.92
CA PHE A 91 0.39 1.47 -8.87
C PHE A 91 0.06 0.86 -7.50
N GLY A 92 1.09 0.41 -6.76
CA GLY A 92 0.94 -0.11 -5.41
C GLY A 92 1.80 0.64 -4.39
N HIS A 93 1.19 1.07 -3.27
CA HIS A 93 1.92 1.70 -2.17
C HIS A 93 2.00 0.79 -0.95
N SER A 94 3.19 0.65 -0.35
CA SER A 94 3.38 -0.08 0.91
C SER A 94 2.80 -1.50 0.82
N PHE A 95 1.86 -1.89 1.68
CA PHE A 95 1.19 -3.18 1.58
C PHE A 95 0.48 -3.38 0.22
N GLY A 96 -0.11 -2.33 -0.36
CA GLY A 96 -0.65 -2.39 -1.72
C GLY A 96 0.43 -2.66 -2.78
N GLY A 97 1.67 -2.24 -2.53
CA GLY A 97 2.82 -2.60 -3.35
C GLY A 97 3.20 -4.08 -3.22
N LEU A 98 3.06 -4.67 -2.04
CA LEU A 98 3.21 -6.11 -1.84
C LEU A 98 2.10 -6.86 -2.60
N VAL A 99 0.84 -6.44 -2.49
CA VAL A 99 -0.28 -7.02 -3.25
C VAL A 99 -0.01 -6.96 -4.76
N ALA A 100 0.50 -5.82 -5.26
CA ALA A 100 0.84 -5.66 -6.67
C ALA A 100 1.90 -6.66 -7.14
N LEU A 101 2.98 -6.85 -6.37
CA LEU A 101 4.03 -7.81 -6.70
C LEU A 101 3.55 -9.26 -6.58
N GLU A 102 2.79 -9.62 -5.54
CA GLU A 102 2.20 -10.95 -5.39
C GLU A 102 1.22 -11.28 -6.53
N THR A 103 0.41 -10.30 -6.95
CA THR A 103 -0.48 -10.46 -8.10
C THR A 103 0.32 -10.71 -9.39
N ALA A 104 1.40 -9.98 -9.60
CA ALA A 104 2.24 -10.15 -10.78
C ALA A 104 2.96 -11.52 -10.84
N VAL A 105 3.23 -12.13 -9.67
CA VAL A 105 3.74 -13.51 -9.59
C VAL A 105 2.63 -14.52 -9.91
N LEU A 106 1.43 -14.29 -9.41
CA LEU A 106 0.31 -15.22 -9.59
C LEU A 106 -0.22 -15.21 -11.03
N SER A 107 -0.45 -14.02 -11.56
CA SER A 107 -0.91 -13.78 -12.94
C SER A 107 -0.68 -12.30 -13.25
N ASN A 108 0.07 -12.01 -14.32
CA ASN A 108 0.40 -10.62 -14.64
C ASN A 108 -0.32 -10.13 -15.89
N PRO A 109 -1.48 -9.46 -15.74
CA PRO A 109 -2.19 -8.85 -16.86
C PRO A 109 -1.75 -7.41 -17.16
N PHE A 110 -0.83 -6.83 -16.37
CA PHE A 110 -0.41 -5.44 -16.50
C PHE A 110 0.78 -5.29 -17.46
N GLU A 111 0.83 -4.20 -18.20
CA GLU A 111 1.94 -3.85 -19.07
C GLU A 111 3.10 -3.23 -18.30
N ARG A 112 2.80 -2.42 -17.27
CA ARG A 112 3.78 -1.78 -16.39
C ARG A 112 3.27 -1.70 -14.95
N ILE A 113 4.19 -1.82 -14.02
CA ILE A 113 3.89 -1.78 -12.59
C ILE A 113 4.76 -0.72 -11.91
N VAL A 114 4.17 0.10 -11.08
CA VAL A 114 4.87 1.02 -10.19
C VAL A 114 4.62 0.59 -8.75
N VAL A 115 5.67 0.39 -7.97
CA VAL A 115 5.54 0.18 -6.53
C VAL A 115 6.32 1.24 -5.77
N TYR A 116 5.65 1.89 -4.83
CA TYR A 116 6.26 2.86 -3.93
C TYR A 116 6.43 2.26 -2.55
N GLU A 117 7.69 2.02 -2.16
CA GLU A 117 8.07 1.40 -0.89
C GLU A 117 7.22 0.18 -0.54
N PRO A 118 7.22 -0.87 -1.40
CA PRO A 118 6.35 -2.03 -1.23
C PRO A 118 6.57 -2.72 0.11
N GLY A 119 5.51 -3.28 0.70
CA GLY A 119 5.51 -3.93 2.01
C GLY A 119 6.23 -5.28 2.02
N VAL A 120 7.32 -5.43 1.29
CA VAL A 120 8.13 -6.66 1.25
C VAL A 120 9.09 -6.69 2.43
N SER A 121 9.10 -7.78 3.19
CA SER A 121 10.05 -7.99 4.28
C SER A 121 11.20 -8.88 3.83
N ILE A 122 12.41 -8.31 3.82
CA ILE A 122 13.65 -9.07 3.55
C ILE A 122 14.10 -9.78 4.84
N LYS A 123 14.20 -8.99 5.93
CA LYS A 123 14.52 -9.46 7.27
C LYS A 123 13.88 -8.51 8.27
N GLY A 124 12.74 -8.90 8.80
CA GLY A 124 11.94 -8.03 9.68
C GLY A 124 12.21 -8.24 11.16
N GLU A 125 12.03 -7.18 11.94
CA GLU A 125 12.00 -7.23 13.39
C GLU A 125 10.55 -7.33 13.87
N TRP A 126 10.07 -8.53 14.18
CA TRP A 126 8.66 -8.81 14.49
C TRP A 126 8.32 -8.78 15.99
N GLY A 127 9.25 -8.35 16.84
CA GLY A 127 9.04 -8.31 18.30
C GLY A 127 7.83 -7.47 18.74
N TRP A 128 7.42 -6.49 17.93
CA TRP A 128 6.26 -5.64 18.19
C TRP A 128 4.91 -6.30 17.86
N LEU A 129 4.87 -7.34 17.03
CA LEU A 129 3.63 -7.94 16.51
C LEU A 129 2.81 -8.64 17.61
N SER A 130 3.47 -9.37 18.52
CA SER A 130 2.80 -10.03 19.66
C SER A 130 2.16 -9.03 20.63
N PRO A 131 2.86 -7.99 21.13
CA PRO A 131 2.22 -6.96 21.96
C PRO A 131 1.15 -6.15 21.21
N TYR A 132 1.27 -5.97 19.91
CA TYR A 132 0.24 -5.35 19.06
C TYR A 132 -1.04 -6.20 19.06
N LYS A 133 -0.93 -7.49 18.72
CA LYS A 133 -2.05 -8.45 18.77
C LYS A 133 -2.71 -8.48 20.15
N ALA A 134 -1.92 -8.58 21.22
CA ALA A 134 -2.43 -8.59 22.59
C ALA A 134 -3.19 -7.29 22.95
N ALA A 135 -2.75 -6.15 22.45
CA ALA A 135 -3.43 -4.88 22.69
C ALA A 135 -4.77 -4.80 21.94
N ILE A 136 -4.85 -5.29 20.69
CA ILE A 136 -6.10 -5.38 19.92
C ILE A 136 -7.09 -6.32 20.61
N THR A 137 -6.66 -7.53 20.99
CA THR A 137 -7.51 -8.52 21.67
C THR A 137 -8.11 -7.96 22.97
N ARG A 138 -7.34 -7.15 23.70
CA ARG A 138 -7.80 -6.47 24.93
C ARG A 138 -8.54 -5.15 24.66
N ARG A 139 -8.85 -4.82 23.42
CA ARG A 139 -9.51 -3.57 22.98
C ARG A 139 -8.77 -2.30 23.43
N LYS A 140 -7.46 -2.39 23.67
CA LYS A 140 -6.60 -1.25 24.04
C LYS A 140 -6.06 -0.57 22.77
N TYR A 141 -6.95 -0.04 21.93
CA TYR A 141 -6.66 0.41 20.56
C TYR A 141 -5.60 1.52 20.49
N ARG A 142 -5.61 2.51 21.39
CA ARG A 142 -4.55 3.54 21.46
C ARG A 142 -3.17 2.94 21.72
N LYS A 143 -3.11 1.95 22.63
CA LYS A 143 -1.87 1.20 22.90
C LYS A 143 -1.44 0.39 21.67
N ALA A 144 -2.39 -0.28 21.01
CA ALA A 144 -2.12 -1.02 19.78
C ALA A 144 -1.51 -0.09 18.72
N PHE A 145 -2.15 1.04 18.45
CA PHE A 145 -1.66 2.02 17.48
C PHE A 145 -0.24 2.51 17.80
N THR A 146 0.04 2.84 19.06
CA THR A 146 1.39 3.26 19.49
C THR A 146 2.43 2.15 19.26
N VAL A 147 2.09 0.90 19.61
CA VAL A 147 2.98 -0.25 19.37
C VAL A 147 3.27 -0.44 17.90
N PHE A 148 2.24 -0.33 17.05
CA PHE A 148 2.37 -0.41 15.61
C PHE A 148 3.30 0.68 15.04
N VAL A 149 3.03 1.96 15.34
CA VAL A 149 3.84 3.09 14.83
C VAL A 149 5.31 2.96 15.26
N GLN A 150 5.56 2.51 16.49
CA GLN A 150 6.93 2.28 16.96
C GLN A 150 7.58 1.08 16.26
N GLY A 151 6.82 0.00 16.07
CA GLY A 151 7.32 -1.24 15.46
C GLY A 151 7.67 -1.12 13.99
N MET A 152 6.95 -0.26 13.25
CA MET A 152 7.19 -0.05 11.82
C MET A 152 8.50 0.71 11.52
N GLY A 153 9.06 1.45 12.47
CA GLY A 153 10.33 2.15 12.25
C GLY A 153 10.28 3.36 11.29
N HIS A 154 9.12 3.69 10.73
CA HIS A 154 8.97 4.79 9.75
C HIS A 154 8.87 6.19 10.37
N SER A 155 8.84 6.30 11.69
CA SER A 155 8.66 7.55 12.42
C SER A 155 9.78 7.78 13.43
N PRO A 156 10.22 9.02 13.67
CA PRO A 156 11.10 9.35 14.79
C PRO A 156 10.58 8.83 16.15
N LEU A 157 9.27 8.63 16.28
CA LEU A 157 8.63 8.07 17.48
C LEU A 157 9.05 6.61 17.76
N SER A 158 9.63 5.91 16.78
CA SER A 158 10.11 4.53 16.95
C SER A 158 11.17 4.42 18.05
N ARG A 159 11.99 5.47 18.24
CA ARG A 159 13.04 5.54 19.26
C ARG A 159 12.61 6.25 20.55
N ALA A 160 11.42 6.83 20.59
CA ALA A 160 10.91 7.55 21.75
C ALA A 160 10.42 6.60 22.85
N PRO A 161 10.50 6.99 24.14
CA PRO A 161 9.81 6.27 25.19
C PRO A 161 8.33 6.06 24.87
N ARG A 162 7.80 4.86 25.15
CA ARG A 162 6.41 4.49 24.74
C ARG A 162 5.34 5.45 25.27
N TRP A 163 5.49 5.95 26.49
CA TRP A 163 4.54 6.91 27.06
C TRP A 163 4.53 8.22 26.29
N LEU A 164 5.70 8.71 25.85
CA LEU A 164 5.83 9.95 25.08
C LEU A 164 5.25 9.77 23.67
N ALA A 165 5.58 8.67 22.99
CA ALA A 165 4.97 8.33 21.69
C ALA A 165 3.44 8.25 21.78
N ALA A 166 2.90 7.62 22.83
CA ALA A 166 1.46 7.51 23.05
C ALA A 166 0.81 8.89 23.28
N LEU A 167 1.46 9.79 24.02
CA LEU A 167 0.97 11.15 24.24
C LEU A 167 0.94 11.95 22.94
N ILE A 168 2.05 11.94 22.17
CA ILE A 168 2.15 12.66 20.89
C ILE A 168 1.09 12.14 19.91
N LEU A 169 0.99 10.82 19.72
CA LEU A 169 0.00 10.22 18.82
C LEU A 169 -1.45 10.51 19.24
N ARG A 170 -1.72 10.61 20.55
CA ARG A 170 -3.06 10.96 21.05
C ARG A 170 -3.43 12.39 20.73
N ILE A 171 -2.48 13.32 20.72
CA ILE A 171 -2.68 14.72 20.38
C ILE A 171 -2.78 14.91 18.87
N ALA A 172 -1.88 14.26 18.12
CA ALA A 172 -1.78 14.40 16.65
C ALA A 172 -2.96 13.76 15.91
N ILE A 173 -3.45 12.60 16.38
CA ILE A 173 -4.49 11.82 15.70
C ILE A 173 -5.70 11.70 16.60
N LYS A 174 -6.75 12.48 16.32
CA LYS A 174 -7.98 12.60 17.12
C LYS A 174 -9.22 12.72 16.22
N GLY A 175 -10.40 12.76 16.81
CA GLY A 175 -11.66 12.89 16.07
C GLY A 175 -11.84 11.77 15.04
N ASP A 176 -12.27 12.14 13.85
CA ASP A 176 -12.58 11.22 12.75
C ASP A 176 -11.34 10.47 12.23
N ASP A 177 -10.17 11.13 12.21
CA ASP A 177 -8.90 10.48 11.86
C ASP A 177 -8.62 9.29 12.79
N TRP A 178 -8.85 9.49 14.08
CA TRP A 178 -8.67 8.39 15.04
C TRP A 178 -9.71 7.28 14.84
N GLN A 179 -10.97 7.61 14.59
CA GLN A 179 -11.99 6.59 14.37
C GLN A 179 -11.67 5.76 13.13
N SER A 180 -11.26 6.39 12.04
CA SER A 180 -10.78 5.72 10.84
C SER A 180 -9.62 4.77 11.14
N LYS A 181 -8.54 5.25 11.75
CA LYS A 181 -7.40 4.39 12.10
C LYS A 181 -7.79 3.25 13.04
N LYS A 182 -8.66 3.51 14.03
CA LYS A 182 -9.13 2.50 14.98
C LYS A 182 -9.87 1.34 14.30
N THR A 183 -10.72 1.60 13.32
CA THR A 183 -11.45 0.57 12.59
C THR A 183 -10.51 -0.34 11.79
N LEU A 184 -9.42 0.20 11.28
CA LEU A 184 -8.44 -0.50 10.44
C LEU A 184 -7.40 -1.32 11.23
N LEU A 185 -7.33 -1.22 12.57
CA LEU A 185 -6.27 -1.89 13.34
C LEU A 185 -6.30 -3.41 13.24
N LEU A 186 -7.49 -4.01 13.14
CA LEU A 186 -7.61 -5.47 13.01
C LEU A 186 -7.17 -5.93 11.62
N SER A 187 -7.61 -5.26 10.58
CA SER A 187 -7.17 -5.53 9.20
C SER A 187 -5.67 -5.34 9.08
N ASN A 188 -5.14 -4.26 9.64
CA ASN A 188 -3.70 -3.99 9.69
C ASN A 188 -2.90 -5.10 10.40
N LEU A 189 -3.42 -5.69 11.47
CA LEU A 189 -2.79 -6.85 12.11
C LEU A 189 -2.73 -8.06 11.15
N ARG A 190 -3.80 -8.35 10.44
CA ARG A 190 -3.88 -9.46 9.47
C ARG A 190 -2.89 -9.23 8.33
N GLU A 191 -2.85 -8.03 7.79
CA GLU A 191 -1.90 -7.61 6.75
C GLU A 191 -0.45 -7.86 7.19
N HIS A 192 -0.07 -7.46 8.40
CA HIS A 192 1.30 -7.65 8.87
C HIS A 192 1.63 -9.11 9.26
N LEU A 193 0.63 -9.94 9.55
CA LEU A 193 0.82 -11.38 9.66
C LEU A 193 1.16 -11.98 8.30
N GLU A 194 0.55 -11.51 7.21
CA GLU A 194 0.88 -11.92 5.84
C GLU A 194 2.27 -11.42 5.42
N VAL A 195 2.63 -10.17 5.71
CA VAL A 195 4.01 -9.68 5.46
C VAL A 195 5.03 -10.55 6.16
N LYS A 196 4.77 -10.92 7.43
CA LYS A 196 5.65 -11.82 8.18
C LYS A 196 5.69 -13.23 7.58
N ARG A 197 4.56 -13.76 7.12
CA ARG A 197 4.48 -15.10 6.47
C ARG A 197 5.33 -15.16 5.20
N LEU A 198 5.37 -14.05 4.46
CA LEU A 198 6.10 -13.92 3.19
C LEU A 198 7.54 -13.43 3.37
N GLU A 199 8.00 -13.23 4.60
CA GLU A 199 9.36 -12.74 4.85
C GLU A 199 10.42 -13.61 4.15
N GLY A 200 11.35 -12.96 3.48
CA GLY A 200 12.47 -13.62 2.79
C GLY A 200 12.09 -14.33 1.49
N SER A 201 10.81 -14.33 1.07
CA SER A 201 10.38 -15.03 -0.15
C SER A 201 10.43 -14.15 -1.42
N TYR A 202 11.33 -13.21 -1.49
CA TYR A 202 11.43 -12.21 -2.57
C TYR A 202 12.04 -12.76 -3.87
N GLU A 203 12.78 -13.86 -3.84
CA GLU A 203 13.36 -14.51 -5.05
C GLU A 203 12.26 -14.89 -6.07
N LYS A 204 11.04 -15.16 -5.63
CA LYS A 204 9.91 -15.47 -6.50
C LYS A 204 9.54 -14.34 -7.46
N TYR A 205 9.91 -13.09 -7.16
CA TYR A 205 9.64 -11.95 -8.05
C TYR A 205 10.49 -11.96 -9.33
N ALA A 206 11.47 -12.86 -9.45
CA ALA A 206 12.24 -13.08 -10.69
C ALA A 206 11.36 -13.48 -11.89
N VAL A 207 10.16 -14.02 -11.66
CA VAL A 207 9.22 -14.37 -12.74
C VAL A 207 8.51 -13.15 -13.35
N ILE A 208 8.58 -11.97 -12.70
CA ILE A 208 7.96 -10.74 -13.22
C ILE A 208 8.75 -10.26 -14.44
N SER A 209 8.10 -10.33 -15.62
CA SER A 209 8.74 -10.07 -16.91
C SER A 209 8.38 -8.72 -17.54
N VAL A 210 7.50 -7.94 -16.90
CA VAL A 210 7.12 -6.60 -17.34
C VAL A 210 7.99 -5.53 -16.68
N PRO A 211 8.08 -4.30 -17.23
CA PRO A 211 8.77 -3.20 -16.60
C PRO A 211 8.16 -2.85 -15.23
N VAL A 212 9.01 -2.72 -14.20
CA VAL A 212 8.61 -2.36 -12.83
C VAL A 212 9.41 -1.16 -12.35
N LEU A 213 8.74 -0.08 -11.96
CA LEU A 213 9.39 1.02 -11.24
C LEU A 213 9.37 0.72 -9.73
N LEU A 214 10.56 0.56 -9.15
CA LEU A 214 10.78 0.43 -7.72
C LEU A 214 11.11 1.82 -7.15
N ALA A 215 10.13 2.55 -6.65
CA ALA A 215 10.28 3.91 -6.18
C ALA A 215 10.31 3.99 -4.65
N ALA A 216 11.11 4.91 -4.10
CA ALA A 216 11.15 5.20 -2.67
C ALA A 216 11.54 6.66 -2.40
N GLY A 217 11.19 7.18 -1.22
CA GLY A 217 11.65 8.47 -0.75
C GLY A 217 13.06 8.39 -0.17
N LYS A 218 13.91 9.38 -0.45
CA LYS A 218 15.25 9.48 0.16
C LYS A 218 15.20 9.75 1.66
N GLU A 219 14.09 10.30 2.15
CA GLU A 219 13.87 10.61 3.57
C GLU A 219 13.22 9.43 4.34
N SER A 220 13.09 8.27 3.70
CA SER A 220 12.57 7.06 4.31
C SER A 220 13.65 6.30 5.11
N PRO A 221 13.27 5.42 6.07
CA PRO A 221 14.24 4.67 6.89
C PRO A 221 15.21 3.82 6.06
N GLY A 222 16.42 3.61 6.57
CA GLY A 222 17.51 2.93 5.86
C GLY A 222 17.21 1.51 5.38
N PHE A 223 16.28 0.80 5.99
CA PHE A 223 15.88 -0.53 5.50
C PHE A 223 15.07 -0.48 4.17
N ILE A 224 14.49 0.67 3.82
CA ILE A 224 13.77 0.84 2.55
C ILE A 224 14.72 0.77 1.34
N PRO A 225 15.83 1.53 1.29
CA PRO A 225 16.82 1.35 0.22
C PRO A 225 17.35 -0.09 0.09
N ASP A 226 17.60 -0.77 1.20
CA ASP A 226 18.08 -2.15 1.18
C ASP A 226 17.04 -3.09 0.56
N MET A 227 15.78 -2.92 0.91
CA MET A 227 14.65 -3.68 0.33
C MET A 227 14.51 -3.39 -1.18
N ILE A 228 14.52 -2.12 -1.60
CA ILE A 228 14.45 -1.72 -3.01
C ILE A 228 15.62 -2.32 -3.80
N ASN A 229 16.85 -2.22 -3.29
CA ASN A 229 18.05 -2.78 -3.94
C ASN A 229 18.02 -4.31 -4.02
N THR A 230 17.40 -4.98 -3.04
CA THR A 230 17.20 -6.43 -3.09
C THR A 230 16.20 -6.80 -4.18
N LEU A 231 15.04 -6.14 -4.22
CA LEU A 231 14.02 -6.38 -5.24
C LEU A 231 14.53 -6.09 -6.66
N SER A 232 15.37 -5.07 -6.84
CA SER A 232 15.92 -4.72 -8.15
C SER A 232 16.89 -5.77 -8.71
N LYS A 233 17.47 -6.60 -7.85
CA LYS A 233 18.32 -7.73 -8.31
C LYS A 233 17.48 -8.92 -8.78
N GLU A 234 16.29 -9.08 -8.22
CA GLU A 234 15.38 -10.17 -8.57
C GLU A 234 14.54 -9.84 -9.81
N ILE A 235 14.01 -8.62 -9.91
CA ILE A 235 13.14 -8.24 -11.02
C ILE A 235 13.97 -7.70 -12.17
N SER A 236 14.18 -8.52 -13.20
CA SER A 236 15.12 -8.26 -14.30
C SER A 236 14.83 -6.98 -15.10
N LYS A 237 13.56 -6.55 -15.20
CA LYS A 237 13.13 -5.32 -15.88
C LYS A 237 12.74 -4.22 -14.90
N SER A 238 13.44 -4.11 -13.78
CA SER A 238 13.18 -3.06 -12.81
C SER A 238 14.02 -1.80 -13.04
N GLU A 239 13.39 -0.66 -12.81
CA GLU A 239 14.04 0.65 -12.67
C GLU A 239 13.95 1.09 -11.21
N VAL A 240 15.03 1.64 -10.66
CA VAL A 240 15.08 2.12 -9.27
C VAL A 240 15.06 3.64 -9.25
N LEU A 241 14.17 4.21 -8.44
CA LEU A 241 14.04 5.65 -8.30
C LEU A 241 13.96 6.08 -6.82
N PHE A 242 14.98 6.80 -6.36
CA PHE A 242 14.98 7.43 -5.02
C PHE A 242 14.68 8.92 -5.13
N LEU A 243 13.55 9.35 -4.59
CA LEU A 243 13.00 10.70 -4.73
C LEU A 243 13.39 11.60 -3.54
N PRO A 244 14.15 12.67 -3.78
CA PRO A 244 14.50 13.63 -2.72
C PRO A 244 13.27 14.29 -2.12
N GLY A 245 13.27 14.51 -0.79
CA GLY A 245 12.20 15.16 -0.06
C GLY A 245 10.96 14.29 0.18
N LEU A 246 10.89 13.08 -0.41
CA LEU A 246 9.77 12.17 -0.22
C LEU A 246 10.04 11.18 0.92
N LYS A 247 8.94 10.74 1.55
CA LYS A 247 8.87 9.82 2.69
C LYS A 247 7.85 8.72 2.42
N HIS A 248 7.73 7.76 3.33
CA HIS A 248 6.79 6.65 3.20
C HIS A 248 5.35 7.07 2.85
N LEU A 249 4.81 8.09 3.50
CA LEU A 249 3.43 8.54 3.28
C LEU A 249 3.29 9.58 2.16
N SER A 250 4.31 9.79 1.33
CA SER A 250 4.25 10.78 0.23
C SER A 250 3.16 10.51 -0.82
N PRO A 251 2.72 9.27 -1.09
CA PRO A 251 1.58 9.03 -1.99
C PRO A 251 0.22 9.51 -1.44
N GLN A 252 0.10 9.71 -0.13
CA GLN A 252 -1.14 10.14 0.51
C GLN A 252 -1.39 11.65 0.36
N ASN A 253 -2.64 12.07 0.51
CA ASN A 253 -3.09 13.46 0.32
C ASN A 253 -2.27 14.50 1.09
N ASN A 254 -1.83 14.18 2.31
CA ASN A 254 -1.01 15.06 3.16
C ASN A 254 0.50 14.92 2.90
N GLY A 255 0.88 14.16 1.87
CA GLY A 255 2.26 13.95 1.46
C GLY A 255 2.69 14.87 0.31
N ALA A 256 3.19 14.26 -0.76
CA ALA A 256 3.59 14.93 -1.98
C ALA A 256 3.10 14.18 -3.23
N PRO A 257 1.77 13.87 -3.33
CA PRO A 257 1.23 13.02 -4.37
C PRO A 257 1.45 13.58 -5.78
N GLU A 258 1.43 14.91 -5.97
CA GLU A 258 1.63 15.54 -7.28
C GLU A 258 3.09 15.40 -7.76
N VAL A 259 4.05 15.41 -6.83
CA VAL A 259 5.46 15.18 -7.17
C VAL A 259 5.64 13.73 -7.61
N LEU A 260 5.09 12.79 -6.87
CA LEU A 260 5.14 11.37 -7.22
C LEU A 260 4.44 11.08 -8.55
N ALA A 261 3.25 11.68 -8.78
CA ALA A 261 2.48 11.49 -10.01
C ALA A 261 3.28 11.81 -11.27
N LYS A 262 4.13 12.85 -11.26
CA LYS A 262 4.98 13.21 -12.41
C LYS A 262 5.90 12.06 -12.81
N HIS A 263 6.56 11.43 -11.85
CA HIS A 263 7.46 10.31 -12.10
C HIS A 263 6.72 9.03 -12.50
N VAL A 264 5.51 8.81 -11.94
CA VAL A 264 4.64 7.71 -12.36
C VAL A 264 4.23 7.90 -13.83
N ILE A 265 3.80 9.11 -14.22
CA ILE A 265 3.42 9.42 -15.61
C ILE A 265 4.61 9.23 -16.56
N GLU A 266 5.79 9.71 -16.17
CA GLU A 266 7.02 9.59 -16.95
C GLU A 266 7.33 8.10 -17.24
N PHE A 267 7.37 7.26 -16.22
CA PHE A 267 7.64 5.83 -16.36
C PHE A 267 6.57 5.10 -17.18
N LEU A 268 5.29 5.39 -16.96
CA LEU A 268 4.20 4.69 -17.65
C LEU A 268 4.07 5.09 -19.13
N ARG A 269 4.63 6.23 -19.56
CA ARG A 269 4.63 6.71 -20.96
C ARG A 269 5.82 6.22 -21.78
N THR A 270 6.87 5.70 -21.13
CA THR A 270 8.07 5.24 -21.87
C THR A 270 7.69 4.07 -22.76
N ASN A 271 8.01 4.14 -24.06
CA ASN A 271 7.75 3.07 -25.06
C ASN A 271 8.68 1.88 -24.87
#